data_d7555e1ddfad8a995ed768b6321cf86b
#
_entry.id   d7555e1ddfad8a995ed768b6321cf86b
#
_cell.length_a   1.000
_cell.length_b   1.000
_cell.length_c   1.000
_cell.angle_alpha   90.00
_cell.angle_beta   90.00
_cell.angle_gamma   90.00
#
_symmetry.space_group_name_H-M   'P 1'
#
loop_
_entity.id
_entity.type
_entity.pdbx_description
1 polymer ?
#
loop_
_entity_poly.entity_id
_entity_poly.type
_entity_poly.pdbx_seq_one_letter_code
_entity_poly.pdbx_strand_id
1 'polypeptide(L)'
;MKDENQGTEPLTVGNTVLAAAQAALAELQESWDPRLTEAWTHMVLGRSGRVVLTGMGKSGLVAQKIAATLASTGCPSFFLHPAEALHGDLGMVTAQDSVLALSNSGESEELVRLLPSLLRLGIPLAAITARPESSLAQAAEWAFTYRLPEGEGCPLELAPMASTTLQLIWGDLLAGCLMAKRGFTRDSFALNHPAGSLGAKLQKVKDLMHPEWPRVPADASLTDVLRAMTVGRLGMTTVTDGPKLLGVVTDGDIRRALERAEREAANPLSLSAVEIMTRTPVTLEDEALALEAAGLMEARKITFLVVTRAGLPTGVLHIHDLLEAKIL
;
A
#
# COMPACT_ATOMS: atom_id res chain seq x y z
N MET A 1 25.47 4.36 53.06
CA MET A 1 25.42 4.24 51.61
C MET A 1 24.32 3.24 51.37
N LYS A 2 23.11 3.74 51.06
CA LYS A 2 21.98 2.90 50.65
C LYS A 2 22.18 2.51 49.20
N ASP A 3 21.93 1.26 48.90
CA ASP A 3 21.98 0.70 47.54
C ASP A 3 21.14 1.53 46.57
N GLU A 4 21.76 2.44 45.84
CA GLU A 4 21.18 3.17 44.72
C GLU A 4 21.04 2.32 43.44
N ASN A 5 21.27 1.01 43.51
CA ASN A 5 21.39 0.14 42.34
C ASN A 5 20.25 -0.86 42.16
N GLN A 6 19.15 -0.80 42.97
CA GLN A 6 18.04 -1.74 42.85
C GLN A 6 17.05 -1.43 41.70
N GLY A 7 17.21 -0.32 40.99
CA GLY A 7 16.31 0.09 39.87
C GLY A 7 16.90 0.00 38.46
N THR A 8 18.17 -0.45 38.31
CA THR A 8 18.91 -0.38 37.04
C THR A 8 19.05 -1.71 36.29
N GLU A 9 18.51 -2.79 36.80
CA GLU A 9 18.49 -4.07 36.12
C GLU A 9 17.66 -3.94 34.81
N PRO A 10 18.21 -4.31 33.64
CA PRO A 10 17.51 -4.15 32.35
C PRO A 10 16.11 -4.77 32.30
N LEU A 11 15.90 -5.89 32.99
CA LEU A 11 14.61 -6.56 33.07
C LEU A 11 13.58 -5.72 33.85
N THR A 12 13.99 -5.12 34.97
CA THR A 12 13.13 -4.25 35.79
C THR A 12 12.75 -3.00 35.01
N VAL A 13 13.70 -2.36 34.35
CA VAL A 13 13.46 -1.18 33.51
C VAL A 13 12.52 -1.53 32.34
N GLY A 14 12.75 -2.65 31.67
CA GLY A 14 11.89 -3.11 30.58
C GLY A 14 10.44 -3.31 31.03
N ASN A 15 10.24 -3.95 32.19
CA ASN A 15 8.90 -4.12 32.77
C ASN A 15 8.23 -2.78 33.12
N THR A 16 8.97 -1.81 33.65
CA THR A 16 8.46 -0.47 33.93
C THR A 16 7.99 0.25 32.67
N VAL A 17 8.80 0.22 31.60
CA VAL A 17 8.42 0.82 30.28
C VAL A 17 7.15 0.18 29.74
N LEU A 18 7.07 -1.16 29.77
CA LEU A 18 5.89 -1.88 29.29
C LEU A 18 4.65 -1.58 30.13
N ALA A 19 4.78 -1.56 31.48
CA ALA A 19 3.68 -1.27 32.37
C ALA A 19 3.13 0.15 32.15
N ALA A 20 4.00 1.15 32.04
CA ALA A 20 3.59 2.53 31.76
C ALA A 20 2.85 2.66 30.43
N ALA A 21 3.33 2.01 29.37
CA ALA A 21 2.67 2.01 28.06
C ALA A 21 1.30 1.31 28.12
N GLN A 22 1.19 0.17 28.82
CA GLN A 22 -0.05 -0.57 28.97
C GLN A 22 -1.10 0.24 29.77
N ALA A 23 -0.70 0.85 30.90
CA ALA A 23 -1.59 1.67 31.71
C ALA A 23 -2.11 2.88 30.93
N ALA A 24 -1.23 3.55 30.20
CA ALA A 24 -1.59 4.69 29.36
C ALA A 24 -2.54 4.31 28.22
N LEU A 25 -2.36 3.16 27.60
CA LEU A 25 -3.26 2.66 26.55
C LEU A 25 -4.62 2.25 27.10
N ALA A 26 -4.67 1.61 28.27
CA ALA A 26 -5.91 1.25 28.92
C ALA A 26 -6.73 2.50 29.30
N GLU A 27 -6.06 3.52 29.84
CA GLU A 27 -6.70 4.81 30.16
C GLU A 27 -7.24 5.50 28.88
N LEU A 28 -6.47 5.51 27.81
CA LEU A 28 -6.93 6.06 26.53
C LEU A 28 -8.18 5.32 26.01
N GLN A 29 -8.22 4.00 26.12
CA GLN A 29 -9.37 3.20 25.69
C GLN A 29 -10.64 3.54 26.47
N GLU A 30 -10.53 3.83 27.78
CA GLU A 30 -11.64 4.22 28.63
C GLU A 30 -12.09 5.67 28.41
N SER A 31 -11.14 6.58 28.17
CA SER A 31 -11.39 8.02 28.02
C SER A 31 -11.70 8.47 26.58
N TRP A 32 -11.50 7.61 25.59
CA TRP A 32 -11.70 7.95 24.19
C TRP A 32 -13.15 8.33 23.87
N ASP A 33 -13.36 9.57 23.38
CA ASP A 33 -14.67 10.00 22.85
C ASP A 33 -14.73 9.80 21.32
N PRO A 34 -15.50 8.81 20.85
CA PRO A 34 -15.65 8.55 19.41
C PRO A 34 -16.32 9.72 18.67
N ARG A 35 -17.15 10.53 19.34
CA ARG A 35 -17.83 11.69 18.72
C ARG A 35 -16.83 12.77 18.33
N LEU A 36 -15.82 13.02 19.17
CA LEU A 36 -14.76 13.97 18.87
C LEU A 36 -13.95 13.53 17.64
N THR A 37 -13.61 12.26 17.58
CA THR A 37 -12.92 11.65 16.43
C THR A 37 -13.76 11.72 15.16
N GLU A 38 -15.05 11.44 15.26
CA GLU A 38 -15.98 11.50 14.13
C GLU A 38 -16.13 12.94 13.60
N ALA A 39 -16.27 13.93 14.48
CA ALA A 39 -16.39 15.34 14.11
C ALA A 39 -15.14 15.81 13.34
N TRP A 40 -13.93 15.50 13.84
CA TRP A 40 -12.69 15.82 13.16
C TRP A 40 -12.57 15.11 11.80
N THR A 41 -12.88 13.82 11.75
CA THR A 41 -12.88 13.03 10.51
C THR A 41 -13.82 13.64 9.47
N HIS A 42 -15.00 14.04 9.87
CA HIS A 42 -15.99 14.68 8.98
C HIS A 42 -15.47 16.04 8.47
N MET A 43 -14.85 16.84 9.34
CA MET A 43 -14.22 18.10 8.95
C MET A 43 -13.13 17.88 7.90
N VAL A 44 -12.21 16.93 8.10
CA VAL A 44 -11.13 16.62 7.15
C VAL A 44 -11.69 16.15 5.80
N LEU A 45 -12.72 15.31 5.82
CA LEU A 45 -13.35 14.79 4.60
C LEU A 45 -14.13 15.86 3.81
N GLY A 46 -14.64 16.88 4.50
CA GLY A 46 -15.34 18.02 3.89
C GLY A 46 -14.41 19.04 3.21
N ARG A 47 -13.09 18.88 3.30
CA ARG A 47 -12.10 19.81 2.74
C ARG A 47 -11.37 19.20 1.56
N SER A 48 -10.96 20.04 0.62
CA SER A 48 -10.17 19.65 -0.56
C SER A 48 -8.67 19.73 -0.33
N GLY A 49 -8.23 20.24 0.82
CA GLY A 49 -6.83 20.43 1.18
C GLY A 49 -6.19 19.20 1.82
N ARG A 50 -5.05 19.41 2.45
CA ARG A 50 -4.21 18.39 3.08
C ARG A 50 -4.32 18.47 4.60
N VAL A 51 -3.94 17.40 5.29
CA VAL A 51 -3.67 17.45 6.73
C VAL A 51 -2.20 17.79 6.94
N VAL A 52 -1.92 18.94 7.53
CA VAL A 52 -0.58 19.39 7.86
C VAL A 52 -0.25 18.96 9.28
N LEU A 53 0.76 18.13 9.43
CA LEU A 53 1.22 17.64 10.74
C LEU A 53 2.35 18.53 11.24
N THR A 54 2.35 18.87 12.53
CA THR A 54 3.41 19.70 13.10
C THR A 54 3.71 19.30 14.55
N GLY A 55 4.94 19.50 15.01
CA GLY A 55 5.40 19.19 16.37
C GLY A 55 6.91 19.31 16.51
N MET A 56 7.40 19.45 17.73
CA MET A 56 8.81 19.57 18.04
C MET A 56 9.41 18.27 18.56
N GLY A 57 10.70 18.05 18.33
CA GLY A 57 11.47 16.95 18.89
C GLY A 57 10.87 15.57 18.61
N LYS A 58 10.64 14.76 19.65
CA LYS A 58 10.06 13.41 19.52
C LYS A 58 8.61 13.44 19.02
N SER A 59 7.81 14.42 19.46
CA SER A 59 6.46 14.63 18.92
C SER A 59 6.48 14.98 17.43
N GLY A 60 7.50 15.72 16.97
CA GLY A 60 7.71 16.00 15.53
C GLY A 60 8.01 14.74 14.72
N LEU A 61 8.85 13.83 15.23
CA LEU A 61 9.11 12.54 14.58
C LEU A 61 7.85 11.66 14.50
N VAL A 62 7.04 11.67 15.55
CA VAL A 62 5.73 10.99 15.53
C VAL A 62 4.79 11.64 14.52
N ALA A 63 4.74 12.98 14.45
CA ALA A 63 3.96 13.72 13.48
C ALA A 63 4.37 13.38 12.03
N GLN A 64 5.66 13.24 11.75
CA GLN A 64 6.15 12.77 10.44
C GLN A 64 5.63 11.36 10.09
N LYS A 65 5.68 10.42 11.07
CA LYS A 65 5.14 9.07 10.86
C LYS A 65 3.64 9.11 10.58
N ILE A 66 2.88 9.90 11.33
CA ILE A 66 1.43 10.03 11.14
C ILE A 66 1.13 10.64 9.76
N ALA A 67 1.88 11.67 9.33
CA ALA A 67 1.75 12.26 7.99
C ALA A 67 1.96 11.20 6.90
N ALA A 68 3.01 10.38 7.03
CA ALA A 68 3.27 9.28 6.10
C ALA A 68 2.15 8.24 6.09
N THR A 69 1.61 7.89 7.27
CA THR A 69 0.48 6.96 7.39
C THR A 69 -0.77 7.52 6.71
N LEU A 70 -1.14 8.77 6.97
CA LEU A 70 -2.28 9.44 6.34
C LEU A 70 -2.13 9.49 4.82
N ALA A 71 -0.97 9.91 4.32
CA ALA A 71 -0.70 9.99 2.88
C ALA A 71 -0.82 8.61 2.22
N SER A 72 -0.22 7.58 2.82
CA SER A 72 -0.26 6.20 2.30
C SER A 72 -1.65 5.60 2.31
N THR A 73 -2.52 6.07 3.20
CA THR A 73 -3.92 5.61 3.35
C THR A 73 -4.94 6.53 2.66
N GLY A 74 -4.48 7.36 1.71
CA GLY A 74 -5.34 8.13 0.82
C GLY A 74 -5.78 9.49 1.38
N CYS A 75 -5.17 9.96 2.47
CA CYS A 75 -5.37 11.30 2.99
C CYS A 75 -4.12 12.16 2.70
N PRO A 76 -4.13 13.05 1.69
CA PRO A 76 -2.97 13.88 1.39
C PRO A 76 -2.51 14.65 2.63
N SER A 77 -1.23 14.50 3.00
CA SER A 77 -0.69 15.07 4.22
C SER A 77 0.83 15.25 4.13
N PHE A 78 1.35 16.17 4.90
CA PHE A 78 2.78 16.39 5.04
C PHE A 78 3.12 16.93 6.43
N PHE A 79 4.40 16.83 6.79
CA PHE A 79 4.93 17.39 8.02
C PHE A 79 5.51 18.80 7.77
N LEU A 80 5.17 19.74 8.64
CA LEU A 80 5.71 21.11 8.69
C LEU A 80 6.42 21.31 10.02
N HIS A 81 7.74 21.56 9.98
CA HIS A 81 8.49 21.82 11.19
C HIS A 81 8.13 23.21 11.78
N PRO A 82 7.75 23.33 13.07
CA PRO A 82 7.30 24.61 13.63
C PRO A 82 8.31 25.74 13.50
N ALA A 83 9.60 25.47 13.70
CA ALA A 83 10.64 26.49 13.56
C ALA A 83 10.75 26.97 12.11
N GLU A 84 10.76 26.08 11.12
CA GLU A 84 10.82 26.45 9.71
C GLU A 84 9.56 27.22 9.27
N ALA A 85 8.40 26.84 9.82
CA ALA A 85 7.14 27.56 9.60
C ALA A 85 7.23 29.03 10.03
N LEU A 86 7.91 29.31 11.16
CA LEU A 86 8.15 30.67 11.64
C LEU A 86 9.12 31.47 10.74
N HIS A 87 9.90 30.79 9.90
CA HIS A 87 10.88 31.39 9.00
C HIS A 87 10.47 31.39 7.53
N GLY A 88 9.21 31.05 7.22
CA GLY A 88 8.66 31.21 5.87
C GLY A 88 7.91 30.01 5.33
N ASP A 89 8.22 28.76 5.81
CA ASP A 89 7.58 27.55 5.33
C ASP A 89 6.06 27.48 5.64
N LEU A 90 5.55 28.39 6.50
CA LEU A 90 4.11 28.56 6.67
C LEU A 90 3.40 28.88 5.33
N GLY A 91 4.12 29.43 4.36
CA GLY A 91 3.62 29.63 2.98
C GLY A 91 3.23 28.35 2.25
N MET A 92 3.62 27.17 2.75
CA MET A 92 3.18 25.88 2.22
C MET A 92 1.71 25.55 2.59
N VAL A 93 1.17 26.23 3.60
CA VAL A 93 -0.17 25.98 4.14
C VAL A 93 -1.19 26.86 3.44
N THR A 94 -2.30 26.27 3.00
CA THR A 94 -3.38 26.97 2.29
C THR A 94 -4.67 26.99 3.11
N ALA A 95 -5.61 27.85 2.76
CA ALA A 95 -6.90 27.95 3.44
C ALA A 95 -7.75 26.67 3.34
N GLN A 96 -7.44 25.75 2.41
CA GLN A 96 -8.12 24.47 2.23
C GLN A 96 -7.58 23.36 3.15
N ASP A 97 -6.37 23.57 3.70
CA ASP A 97 -5.71 22.59 4.57
C ASP A 97 -6.35 22.56 5.98
N SER A 98 -5.98 21.58 6.77
CA SER A 98 -6.23 21.48 8.22
C SER A 98 -4.92 21.16 8.93
N VAL A 99 -4.76 21.53 10.19
CA VAL A 99 -3.55 21.28 10.97
C VAL A 99 -3.83 20.30 12.08
N LEU A 100 -2.93 19.33 12.28
CA LEU A 100 -2.87 18.46 13.44
C LEU A 100 -1.52 18.65 14.14
N ALA A 101 -1.53 19.30 15.30
CA ALA A 101 -0.34 19.65 16.05
C ALA A 101 -0.13 18.69 17.23
N LEU A 102 1.11 18.22 17.43
CA LEU A 102 1.50 17.28 18.47
C LEU A 102 2.45 17.93 19.46
N SER A 103 2.10 17.92 20.74
CA SER A 103 2.98 18.34 21.83
C SER A 103 2.52 17.72 23.15
N ASN A 104 3.40 16.98 23.85
CA ASN A 104 3.05 16.37 25.12
C ASN A 104 2.63 17.42 26.18
N SER A 105 3.42 18.50 26.32
CA SER A 105 3.09 19.61 27.22
C SER A 105 2.04 20.57 26.66
N GLY A 106 1.90 20.63 25.32
CA GLY A 106 1.13 21.65 24.64
C GLY A 106 1.70 23.08 24.73
N GLU A 107 2.94 23.20 25.27
CA GLU A 107 3.62 24.47 25.56
C GLU A 107 5.00 24.57 24.90
N SER A 108 5.29 23.78 23.85
CA SER A 108 6.54 23.92 23.08
C SER A 108 6.63 25.34 22.50
N GLU A 109 7.70 26.06 22.78
CA GLU A 109 7.83 27.49 22.46
C GLU A 109 7.56 27.80 20.99
N GLU A 110 8.21 27.09 20.09
CA GLU A 110 8.07 27.27 18.63
C GLU A 110 6.64 27.02 18.16
N LEU A 111 6.00 25.99 18.74
CA LEU A 111 4.62 25.66 18.40
C LEU A 111 3.65 26.72 18.92
N VAL A 112 3.81 27.17 20.18
CA VAL A 112 2.97 28.24 20.76
C VAL A 112 3.14 29.54 19.98
N ARG A 113 4.36 29.91 19.57
CA ARG A 113 4.62 31.06 18.72
C ARG A 113 3.98 30.98 17.35
N LEU A 114 3.78 29.77 16.81
CA LEU A 114 3.14 29.54 15.52
C LEU A 114 1.61 29.68 15.58
N LEU A 115 0.96 29.37 16.73
CA LEU A 115 -0.50 29.33 16.89
C LEU A 115 -1.20 30.63 16.38
N PRO A 116 -0.76 31.86 16.71
CA PRO A 116 -1.43 33.06 16.23
C PRO A 116 -1.42 33.18 14.70
N SER A 117 -0.41 32.64 14.04
CA SER A 117 -0.32 32.66 12.58
C SER A 117 -1.26 31.63 11.96
N LEU A 118 -1.37 30.43 12.53
CA LEU A 118 -2.32 29.42 12.09
C LEU A 118 -3.76 29.89 12.26
N LEU A 119 -4.10 30.50 13.41
CA LEU A 119 -5.43 31.03 13.68
C LEU A 119 -5.81 32.17 12.71
N ARG A 120 -4.86 33.05 12.36
CA ARG A 120 -5.10 34.11 11.34
C ARG A 120 -5.40 33.57 9.96
N LEU A 121 -4.86 32.39 9.60
CA LEU A 121 -5.16 31.75 8.32
C LEU A 121 -6.59 31.17 8.29
N GLY A 122 -7.28 31.10 9.42
CA GLY A 122 -8.65 30.57 9.52
C GLY A 122 -8.75 29.08 9.16
N ILE A 123 -7.66 28.33 9.35
CA ILE A 123 -7.61 26.89 9.08
C ILE A 123 -7.95 26.11 10.34
N PRO A 124 -8.71 25.01 10.23
CA PRO A 124 -9.03 24.15 11.35
C PRO A 124 -7.77 23.59 12.02
N LEU A 125 -7.70 23.72 13.33
CA LEU A 125 -6.59 23.25 14.15
C LEU A 125 -7.07 22.12 15.08
N ALA A 126 -6.41 20.98 15.03
CA ALA A 126 -6.55 19.90 16.01
C ALA A 126 -5.23 19.72 16.77
N ALA A 127 -5.32 19.23 17.99
CA ALA A 127 -4.19 18.99 18.87
C ALA A 127 -4.17 17.56 19.40
N ILE A 128 -2.97 16.98 19.55
CA ILE A 128 -2.74 15.78 20.38
C ILE A 128 -1.79 16.18 21.51
N THR A 129 -2.27 16.12 22.77
CA THR A 129 -1.52 16.59 23.94
C THR A 129 -1.95 15.85 25.22
N ALA A 130 -1.05 15.80 26.24
CA ALA A 130 -1.41 15.30 27.57
C ALA A 130 -2.04 16.41 28.46
N ARG A 131 -2.07 17.65 28.02
CA ARG A 131 -2.48 18.80 28.83
C ARG A 131 -3.69 19.51 28.20
N PRO A 132 -4.93 19.22 28.65
CA PRO A 132 -6.14 19.85 28.10
C PRO A 132 -6.20 21.36 28.38
N GLU A 133 -5.50 21.85 29.39
CA GLU A 133 -5.40 23.27 29.77
C GLU A 133 -4.28 24.03 29.04
N SER A 134 -3.50 23.38 28.20
CA SER A 134 -2.36 23.99 27.51
C SER A 134 -2.78 25.00 26.45
N SER A 135 -1.85 25.90 26.08
CA SER A 135 -2.02 26.88 25.01
C SER A 135 -2.41 26.23 23.68
N LEU A 136 -1.80 25.07 23.36
CA LEU A 136 -2.14 24.30 22.17
C LEU A 136 -3.58 23.77 22.21
N ALA A 137 -3.99 23.15 23.34
CA ALA A 137 -5.32 22.56 23.46
C ALA A 137 -6.41 23.64 23.43
N GLN A 138 -6.16 24.81 24.07
CA GLN A 138 -7.10 25.94 24.08
C GLN A 138 -7.24 26.59 22.69
N ALA A 139 -6.20 26.59 21.86
CA ALA A 139 -6.25 27.12 20.50
C ALA A 139 -6.90 26.15 19.51
N ALA A 140 -6.99 24.86 19.82
CA ALA A 140 -7.48 23.83 18.93
C ALA A 140 -9.02 23.69 19.00
N GLU A 141 -9.65 23.45 17.85
CA GLU A 141 -11.08 23.12 17.77
C GLU A 141 -11.33 21.66 18.21
N TRP A 142 -10.34 20.78 18.05
CA TRP A 142 -10.37 19.39 18.48
C TRP A 142 -9.11 19.09 19.27
N ALA A 143 -9.25 18.86 20.59
CA ALA A 143 -8.15 18.47 21.46
C ALA A 143 -8.26 16.97 21.81
N PHE A 144 -7.42 16.15 21.17
CA PHE A 144 -7.27 14.74 21.48
C PHE A 144 -6.29 14.60 22.64
N THR A 145 -6.83 14.38 23.83
CA THR A 145 -6.05 14.30 25.05
C THR A 145 -5.79 12.87 25.49
N TYR A 146 -4.73 12.68 26.26
CA TYR A 146 -4.36 11.42 26.89
C TYR A 146 -3.74 11.66 28.25
N ARG A 147 -3.69 10.62 29.08
CA ARG A 147 -3.06 10.64 30.40
C ARG A 147 -1.99 9.58 30.48
N LEU A 148 -1.05 9.79 31.41
CA LEU A 148 0.06 8.88 31.69
C LEU A 148 -0.02 8.49 33.18
N PRO A 149 -0.87 7.51 33.57
CA PRO A 149 -1.09 7.14 34.97
C PRO A 149 0.20 6.71 35.69
N GLU A 150 1.09 5.99 34.98
CA GLU A 150 2.36 5.48 35.45
C GLU A 150 3.57 6.30 34.92
N GLY A 151 3.35 7.55 34.49
CA GLY A 151 4.38 8.41 33.88
C GLY A 151 4.89 7.90 32.53
N GLU A 152 6.11 8.27 32.18
CA GLU A 152 6.74 7.88 30.91
C GLU A 152 7.30 6.45 30.92
N GLY A 153 7.50 5.85 32.09
CA GLY A 153 8.21 4.59 32.25
C GLY A 153 9.72 4.69 32.06
N CYS A 154 10.24 5.89 31.81
CA CYS A 154 11.66 6.17 31.70
C CYS A 154 12.33 6.12 33.09
N PRO A 155 13.49 5.46 33.26
CA PRO A 155 14.18 5.39 34.56
C PRO A 155 14.54 6.74 35.16
N LEU A 156 14.68 7.78 34.32
CA LEU A 156 14.99 9.15 34.74
C LEU A 156 13.76 10.07 34.67
N GLU A 157 12.61 9.57 34.23
CA GLU A 157 11.39 10.35 33.95
C GLU A 157 11.59 11.56 33.02
N LEU A 158 12.62 11.52 32.18
CA LEU A 158 13.00 12.60 31.27
C LEU A 158 12.71 12.28 29.81
N ALA A 159 12.87 11.01 29.40
CA ALA A 159 12.70 10.62 28.03
C ALA A 159 11.23 10.33 27.72
N PRO A 160 10.64 10.93 26.68
CA PRO A 160 9.27 10.63 26.27
C PRO A 160 9.19 9.22 25.65
N MET A 161 8.51 8.31 26.32
CA MET A 161 8.31 6.92 25.95
C MET A 161 6.81 6.61 25.79
N ALA A 162 6.05 6.55 26.91
CA ALA A 162 4.61 6.30 26.88
C ALA A 162 3.86 7.42 26.13
N SER A 163 4.24 8.67 26.32
CA SER A 163 3.62 9.80 25.61
C SER A 163 3.73 9.72 24.11
N THR A 164 4.93 9.39 23.58
CA THR A 164 5.13 9.25 22.13
C THR A 164 4.41 8.03 21.57
N THR A 165 4.30 6.96 22.34
CA THR A 165 3.49 5.78 22.01
C THR A 165 2.01 6.15 21.87
N LEU A 166 1.44 6.90 22.81
CA LEU A 166 0.04 7.33 22.73
C LEU A 166 -0.21 8.32 21.60
N GLN A 167 0.71 9.26 21.34
CA GLN A 167 0.62 10.15 20.19
C GLN A 167 0.57 9.36 18.88
N LEU A 168 1.36 8.28 18.78
CA LEU A 168 1.34 7.38 17.63
C LEU A 168 0.01 6.65 17.50
N ILE A 169 -0.51 6.11 18.60
CA ILE A 169 -1.81 5.41 18.65
C ILE A 169 -2.94 6.37 18.22
N TRP A 170 -2.95 7.61 18.74
CA TRP A 170 -3.91 8.64 18.30
C TRP A 170 -3.85 8.87 16.80
N GLY A 171 -2.65 9.01 16.23
CA GLY A 171 -2.46 9.18 14.80
C GLY A 171 -3.00 7.99 13.98
N ASP A 172 -2.74 6.77 14.41
CA ASP A 172 -3.21 5.56 13.74
C ASP A 172 -4.74 5.39 13.87
N LEU A 173 -5.32 5.78 15.02
CA LEU A 173 -6.76 5.81 15.24
C LEU A 173 -7.44 6.80 14.26
N LEU A 174 -6.92 8.02 14.16
CA LEU A 174 -7.44 9.04 13.24
C LEU A 174 -7.30 8.60 11.77
N ALA A 175 -6.17 8.01 11.41
CA ALA A 175 -5.95 7.47 10.07
C ALA A 175 -6.93 6.32 9.75
N GLY A 176 -7.15 5.40 10.68
CA GLY A 176 -8.10 4.30 10.53
C GLY A 176 -9.53 4.78 10.34
N CYS A 177 -9.96 5.79 11.10
CA CYS A 177 -11.28 6.41 10.94
C CYS A 177 -11.45 7.08 9.57
N LEU A 178 -10.44 7.81 9.09
CA LEU A 178 -10.44 8.41 7.76
C LEU A 178 -10.49 7.36 6.65
N MET A 179 -9.72 6.29 6.75
CA MET A 179 -9.75 5.17 5.82
C MET A 179 -11.16 4.57 5.71
N ALA A 180 -11.77 4.26 6.86
CA ALA A 180 -13.10 3.66 6.92
C ALA A 180 -14.17 4.57 6.29
N LYS A 181 -14.17 5.86 6.64
CA LYS A 181 -15.14 6.83 6.12
C LYS A 181 -14.96 7.15 4.63
N ARG A 182 -13.72 7.08 4.11
CA ARG A 182 -13.41 7.24 2.67
C ARG A 182 -13.76 6.02 1.83
N GLY A 183 -14.02 4.87 2.43
CA GLY A 183 -14.13 3.61 1.72
C GLY A 183 -12.81 3.22 1.03
N PHE A 184 -11.67 3.48 1.70
CA PHE A 184 -10.35 3.20 1.16
C PHE A 184 -10.15 1.69 0.97
N THR A 185 -9.85 1.27 -0.26
CA THR A 185 -9.78 -0.13 -0.66
C THR A 185 -8.34 -0.63 -0.75
N ARG A 186 -8.19 -1.95 -0.93
CA ARG A 186 -6.89 -2.57 -1.25
C ARG A 186 -6.33 -2.04 -2.57
N ASP A 187 -7.18 -1.79 -3.57
CA ASP A 187 -6.77 -1.23 -4.85
C ASP A 187 -6.24 0.20 -4.69
N SER A 188 -6.91 1.02 -3.85
CA SER A 188 -6.43 2.35 -3.49
C SER A 188 -5.08 2.30 -2.77
N PHE A 189 -4.88 1.30 -1.90
CA PHE A 189 -3.59 1.10 -1.21
C PHE A 189 -2.47 0.74 -2.18
N ALA A 190 -2.75 -0.12 -3.16
CA ALA A 190 -1.78 -0.53 -4.18
C ALA A 190 -1.32 0.65 -5.04
N LEU A 191 -2.24 1.55 -5.43
CA LEU A 191 -1.90 2.76 -6.17
C LEU A 191 -0.89 3.64 -5.41
N ASN A 192 -1.01 3.72 -4.08
CA ASN A 192 -0.10 4.49 -3.25
C ASN A 192 1.22 3.74 -2.93
N HIS A 193 1.29 2.42 -3.19
CA HIS A 193 2.44 1.56 -2.89
C HIS A 193 2.90 0.73 -4.10
N PRO A 194 3.27 1.36 -5.23
CA PRO A 194 3.52 0.65 -6.49
C PRO A 194 4.68 -0.36 -6.42
N ALA A 195 5.65 -0.15 -5.53
CA ALA A 195 6.80 -1.04 -5.34
C ALA A 195 6.62 -2.06 -4.21
N GLY A 196 5.49 -2.04 -3.50
CA GLY A 196 5.23 -2.95 -2.38
C GLY A 196 4.73 -4.33 -2.84
N SER A 197 4.98 -5.38 -2.04
CA SER A 197 4.48 -6.74 -2.31
C SER A 197 2.95 -6.80 -2.48
N LEU A 198 2.21 -5.89 -1.88
CA LEU A 198 0.76 -5.79 -2.04
C LEU A 198 0.40 -5.11 -3.37
N GLY A 199 1.16 -4.10 -3.83
CA GLY A 199 0.98 -3.48 -5.14
C GLY A 199 1.20 -4.49 -6.26
N ALA A 200 2.25 -5.31 -6.17
CA ALA A 200 2.52 -6.39 -7.11
C ALA A 200 1.35 -7.38 -7.20
N LYS A 201 0.77 -7.79 -6.06
CA LYS A 201 -0.34 -8.75 -5.99
C LYS A 201 -1.67 -8.23 -6.57
N LEU A 202 -1.82 -6.92 -6.71
CA LEU A 202 -3.02 -6.28 -7.24
C LEU A 202 -2.86 -5.81 -8.70
N GLN A 203 -1.70 -6.05 -9.33
CA GLN A 203 -1.53 -5.82 -10.75
C GLN A 203 -2.50 -6.68 -11.54
N LYS A 204 -3.04 -6.11 -12.62
CA LYS A 204 -3.93 -6.82 -13.52
C LYS A 204 -3.15 -7.50 -14.62
N VAL A 205 -3.70 -8.56 -15.15
CA VAL A 205 -3.11 -9.32 -16.27
C VAL A 205 -2.82 -8.42 -17.47
N LYS A 206 -3.71 -7.48 -17.79
CA LYS A 206 -3.53 -6.51 -18.89
C LYS A 206 -2.29 -5.63 -18.78
N ASP A 207 -1.83 -5.38 -17.54
CA ASP A 207 -0.67 -4.50 -17.28
C ASP A 207 0.66 -5.23 -17.46
N LEU A 208 0.63 -6.58 -17.52
CA LEU A 208 1.80 -7.47 -17.62
C LEU A 208 1.85 -8.28 -18.92
N MET A 209 0.72 -8.47 -19.60
CA MET A 209 0.64 -9.28 -20.80
C MET A 209 1.40 -8.67 -21.97
N HIS A 210 1.82 -9.52 -22.89
CA HIS A 210 2.31 -9.12 -24.20
C HIS A 210 1.11 -8.83 -25.13
N PRO A 211 0.84 -7.58 -25.51
CA PRO A 211 -0.26 -7.24 -26.43
C PRO A 211 0.04 -7.64 -27.88
N GLU A 212 1.32 -7.83 -28.21
CA GLU A 212 1.80 -8.39 -29.47
C GLU A 212 2.37 -9.77 -29.20
N TRP A 213 1.75 -10.79 -29.79
CA TRP A 213 2.14 -12.19 -29.60
C TRP A 213 2.12 -12.96 -30.92
N PRO A 214 2.88 -14.10 -31.04
CA PRO A 214 2.90 -14.89 -32.26
C PRO A 214 1.53 -15.51 -32.54
N ARG A 215 1.11 -15.39 -33.81
CA ARG A 215 -0.14 -15.94 -34.36
C ARG A 215 0.08 -16.59 -35.67
N VAL A 216 -0.60 -17.70 -35.91
CA VAL A 216 -0.62 -18.39 -37.20
C VAL A 216 -2.05 -18.77 -37.59
N PRO A 217 -2.38 -18.86 -38.87
CA PRO A 217 -3.65 -19.41 -39.33
C PRO A 217 -3.70 -20.93 -39.12
N ALA A 218 -4.90 -21.53 -39.21
CA ALA A 218 -5.12 -22.95 -38.98
C ALA A 218 -4.35 -23.88 -39.94
N ASP A 219 -4.18 -23.43 -41.14
CA ASP A 219 -3.47 -24.14 -42.25
C ASP A 219 -1.97 -23.87 -42.33
N ALA A 220 -1.43 -23.06 -41.40
CA ALA A 220 0.01 -22.78 -41.35
C ALA A 220 0.83 -24.07 -41.22
N SER A 221 1.91 -24.16 -41.97
CA SER A 221 2.84 -25.31 -41.92
C SER A 221 3.58 -25.36 -40.59
N LEU A 222 4.08 -26.56 -40.21
CA LEU A 222 4.95 -26.71 -39.04
C LEU A 222 6.13 -25.73 -39.06
N THR A 223 6.68 -25.46 -40.26
CA THR A 223 7.79 -24.50 -40.46
C THR A 223 7.37 -23.06 -40.10
N ASP A 224 6.15 -22.65 -40.47
CA ASP A 224 5.64 -21.32 -40.17
C ASP A 224 5.33 -21.19 -38.68
N VAL A 225 4.81 -22.25 -38.06
CA VAL A 225 4.62 -22.33 -36.58
C VAL A 225 5.95 -22.15 -35.88
N LEU A 226 7.00 -22.90 -36.25
CA LEU A 226 8.33 -22.78 -35.64
C LEU A 226 8.95 -21.40 -35.85
N ARG A 227 8.76 -20.80 -37.02
CA ARG A 227 9.21 -19.43 -37.27
C ARG A 227 8.51 -18.42 -36.40
N ALA A 228 7.18 -18.51 -36.26
CA ALA A 228 6.39 -17.62 -35.41
C ALA A 228 6.81 -17.74 -33.94
N MET A 229 6.99 -18.94 -33.44
CA MET A 229 7.45 -19.18 -32.06
C MET A 229 8.87 -18.62 -31.82
N THR A 230 9.79 -18.80 -32.79
CA THR A 230 11.17 -18.29 -32.70
C THR A 230 11.20 -16.77 -32.65
N VAL A 231 10.42 -16.12 -33.49
CA VAL A 231 10.33 -14.63 -33.53
C VAL A 231 9.68 -14.10 -32.26
N GLY A 232 8.61 -14.75 -31.83
CA GLY A 232 7.87 -14.32 -30.65
C GLY A 232 8.57 -14.56 -29.32
N ARG A 233 9.54 -15.48 -29.22
CA ARG A 233 10.34 -15.83 -28.02
C ARG A 233 9.53 -16.23 -26.81
N LEU A 234 8.28 -16.67 -26.99
CA LEU A 234 7.37 -17.06 -25.89
C LEU A 234 7.22 -18.58 -25.74
N GLY A 235 7.96 -19.39 -26.54
CA GLY A 235 7.82 -20.85 -26.54
C GLY A 235 6.44 -21.35 -26.97
N MET A 236 5.63 -20.48 -27.58
CA MET A 236 4.27 -20.78 -28.03
C MET A 236 3.83 -19.88 -29.19
N THR A 237 2.76 -20.30 -29.86
CA THR A 237 2.01 -19.46 -30.79
C THR A 237 0.52 -19.75 -30.66
N THR A 238 -0.34 -18.79 -30.92
CA THR A 238 -1.79 -19.02 -31.03
C THR A 238 -2.16 -19.38 -32.45
N VAL A 239 -3.15 -20.26 -32.59
CA VAL A 239 -3.77 -20.60 -33.87
C VAL A 239 -5.10 -19.85 -33.93
N THR A 240 -5.27 -19.02 -34.96
CA THR A 240 -6.43 -18.13 -35.08
C THR A 240 -7.13 -18.22 -36.40
N ASP A 241 -8.41 -17.90 -36.43
CA ASP A 241 -9.19 -17.65 -37.65
C ASP A 241 -9.78 -16.23 -37.54
N GLY A 242 -9.11 -15.28 -38.21
CA GLY A 242 -9.39 -13.86 -37.98
C GLY A 242 -9.20 -13.47 -36.51
N PRO A 243 -10.21 -12.91 -35.84
CA PRO A 243 -10.13 -12.55 -34.42
C PRO A 243 -10.34 -13.75 -33.48
N LYS A 244 -10.78 -14.90 -34.00
CA LYS A 244 -11.17 -16.06 -33.18
C LYS A 244 -9.95 -16.92 -32.83
N LEU A 245 -9.79 -17.22 -31.54
CA LEU A 245 -8.82 -18.21 -31.06
C LEU A 245 -9.34 -19.63 -31.35
N LEU A 246 -8.53 -20.43 -32.06
CA LEU A 246 -8.81 -21.84 -32.33
C LEU A 246 -8.05 -22.76 -31.37
N GLY A 247 -6.85 -22.35 -31.00
CA GLY A 247 -5.98 -23.15 -30.13
C GLY A 247 -4.62 -22.49 -29.93
N VAL A 248 -3.71 -23.24 -29.30
CA VAL A 248 -2.30 -22.86 -29.12
C VAL A 248 -1.39 -24.00 -29.51
N VAL A 249 -0.20 -23.68 -29.97
CA VAL A 249 0.89 -24.64 -30.20
C VAL A 249 2.06 -24.25 -29.30
N THR A 250 2.56 -25.22 -28.54
CA THR A 250 3.72 -25.09 -27.65
C THR A 250 4.83 -26.01 -28.07
N ASP A 251 6.04 -25.86 -27.50
CA ASP A 251 7.17 -26.79 -27.72
C ASP A 251 6.75 -28.24 -27.36
N GLY A 252 5.89 -28.43 -26.36
CA GLY A 252 5.35 -29.74 -25.99
C GLY A 252 4.44 -30.33 -27.07
N ASP A 253 3.62 -29.50 -27.74
CA ASP A 253 2.76 -29.95 -28.83
C ASP A 253 3.58 -30.35 -30.05
N ILE A 254 4.61 -29.57 -30.40
CA ILE A 254 5.55 -29.89 -31.49
C ILE A 254 6.22 -31.23 -31.21
N ARG A 255 6.78 -31.42 -30.02
CA ARG A 255 7.44 -32.69 -29.65
C ARG A 255 6.51 -33.89 -29.82
N ARG A 256 5.27 -33.80 -29.31
CA ARG A 256 4.25 -34.85 -29.44
C ARG A 256 3.88 -35.11 -30.89
N ALA A 257 3.82 -34.06 -31.72
CA ALA A 257 3.54 -34.19 -33.15
C ALA A 257 4.68 -34.89 -33.90
N LEU A 258 5.93 -34.59 -33.59
CA LEU A 258 7.10 -35.25 -34.14
C LEU A 258 7.15 -36.75 -33.76
N GLU A 259 6.95 -37.08 -32.48
CA GLU A 259 6.90 -38.46 -31.99
C GLU A 259 5.77 -39.28 -32.64
N ARG A 260 4.62 -38.65 -32.88
CA ARG A 260 3.50 -39.27 -33.60
C ARG A 260 3.86 -39.52 -35.07
N ALA A 261 4.42 -38.54 -35.76
CA ALA A 261 4.82 -38.65 -37.17
C ALA A 261 5.87 -39.75 -37.35
N GLU A 262 6.83 -39.86 -36.43
CA GLU A 262 7.84 -40.96 -36.45
C GLU A 262 7.18 -42.31 -36.32
N ARG A 263 6.25 -42.50 -35.39
CA ARG A 263 5.53 -43.81 -35.21
C ARG A 263 4.68 -44.18 -36.41
N GLU A 264 4.11 -43.18 -37.11
CA GLU A 264 3.22 -43.38 -38.25
C GLU A 264 3.98 -43.37 -39.61
N ALA A 265 5.31 -43.25 -39.58
CA ALA A 265 6.17 -43.09 -40.74
C ALA A 265 5.72 -41.92 -41.69
N ALA A 266 5.09 -40.93 -41.09
CA ALA A 266 4.59 -39.75 -41.79
C ALA A 266 5.64 -38.61 -41.84
N ASN A 267 5.53 -37.74 -42.85
CA ASN A 267 6.38 -36.55 -42.90
C ASN A 267 5.90 -35.49 -41.93
N PRO A 268 6.62 -35.13 -40.82
CA PRO A 268 6.19 -34.16 -39.88
C PRO A 268 6.04 -32.74 -40.48
N LEU A 269 6.77 -32.43 -41.56
CA LEU A 269 6.70 -31.12 -42.24
C LEU A 269 5.37 -30.93 -43.00
N SER A 270 4.60 -31.99 -43.22
CA SER A 270 3.27 -31.89 -43.83
C SER A 270 2.16 -31.56 -42.86
N LEU A 271 2.44 -31.53 -41.54
CA LEU A 271 1.46 -31.22 -40.51
C LEU A 271 1.13 -29.71 -40.50
N SER A 272 -0.16 -29.41 -40.39
CA SER A 272 -0.67 -28.07 -40.23
C SER A 272 -0.85 -27.67 -38.73
N ALA A 273 -0.94 -26.39 -38.46
CA ALA A 273 -1.12 -25.86 -37.10
C ALA A 273 -2.39 -26.46 -36.40
N VAL A 274 -3.47 -26.62 -37.16
CA VAL A 274 -4.73 -27.18 -36.62
C VAL A 274 -4.65 -28.64 -36.21
N GLU A 275 -3.69 -29.38 -36.81
CA GLU A 275 -3.49 -30.82 -36.49
C GLU A 275 -2.61 -31.04 -35.27
N ILE A 276 -1.77 -30.05 -34.94
CA ILE A 276 -0.82 -30.13 -33.80
C ILE A 276 -1.25 -29.32 -32.59
N MET A 277 -2.22 -28.38 -32.72
CA MET A 277 -2.60 -27.46 -31.67
C MET A 277 -3.36 -28.14 -30.52
N THR A 278 -3.21 -27.60 -29.33
CA THR A 278 -4.14 -27.79 -28.22
C THR A 278 -5.37 -26.91 -28.44
N ARG A 279 -6.58 -27.53 -28.64
CA ARG A 279 -7.82 -26.84 -29.06
C ARG A 279 -8.51 -26.05 -27.99
N THR A 280 -8.25 -26.33 -26.71
CA THR A 280 -8.85 -25.68 -25.55
C THR A 280 -7.76 -25.10 -24.65
N PRO A 281 -7.10 -24.00 -25.08
CA PRO A 281 -6.09 -23.37 -24.26
C PRO A 281 -6.73 -22.79 -22.99
N VAL A 282 -5.95 -22.73 -21.94
CA VAL A 282 -6.37 -22.03 -20.73
C VAL A 282 -6.32 -20.53 -21.02
N THR A 283 -7.45 -19.87 -20.75
CA THR A 283 -7.60 -18.42 -20.95
C THR A 283 -7.92 -17.72 -19.64
N LEU A 284 -7.64 -16.43 -19.57
CA LEU A 284 -7.99 -15.57 -18.43
C LEU A 284 -8.38 -14.19 -18.97
N GLU A 285 -9.37 -13.55 -18.34
CA GLU A 285 -9.77 -12.20 -18.70
C GLU A 285 -8.70 -11.17 -18.33
N ASP A 286 -8.53 -10.15 -19.15
CA ASP A 286 -7.49 -9.15 -19.01
C ASP A 286 -7.61 -8.27 -17.75
N GLU A 287 -8.81 -8.15 -17.20
CA GLU A 287 -9.08 -7.46 -15.93
C GLU A 287 -8.84 -8.32 -14.68
N ALA A 288 -8.53 -9.62 -14.84
CA ALA A 288 -8.20 -10.52 -13.74
C ALA A 288 -6.89 -10.09 -13.04
N LEU A 289 -6.73 -10.49 -11.80
CA LEU A 289 -5.50 -10.23 -11.05
C LEU A 289 -4.36 -11.13 -11.55
N ALA A 290 -3.16 -10.59 -11.60
CA ALA A 290 -1.96 -11.36 -11.94
C ALA A 290 -1.68 -12.50 -10.94
N LEU A 291 -2.13 -12.37 -9.69
CA LEU A 291 -2.08 -13.44 -8.70
C LEU A 291 -3.01 -14.63 -9.08
N GLU A 292 -4.17 -14.37 -9.70
CA GLU A 292 -5.05 -15.43 -10.21
C GLU A 292 -4.38 -16.16 -11.37
N ALA A 293 -3.70 -15.41 -12.26
CA ALA A 293 -2.91 -15.98 -13.34
C ALA A 293 -1.81 -16.91 -12.80
N ALA A 294 -1.09 -16.48 -11.77
CA ALA A 294 -0.07 -17.30 -11.10
C ALA A 294 -0.63 -18.60 -10.56
N GLY A 295 -1.72 -18.53 -9.79
CA GLY A 295 -2.40 -19.71 -9.24
C GLY A 295 -2.92 -20.65 -10.34
N LEU A 296 -3.44 -20.11 -11.44
CA LEU A 296 -3.92 -20.91 -12.57
C LEU A 296 -2.78 -21.61 -13.31
N MET A 297 -1.66 -20.91 -13.54
CA MET A 297 -0.45 -21.50 -14.15
C MET A 297 0.11 -22.63 -13.28
N GLU A 298 0.20 -22.44 -11.96
CA GLU A 298 0.67 -23.46 -11.02
C GLU A 298 -0.26 -24.68 -10.99
N ALA A 299 -1.56 -24.48 -10.85
CA ALA A 299 -2.56 -25.54 -10.79
C ALA A 299 -2.62 -26.38 -12.08
N ARG A 300 -2.42 -25.74 -13.24
CA ARG A 300 -2.46 -26.38 -14.57
C ARG A 300 -1.09 -26.83 -15.06
N LYS A 301 0.00 -26.50 -14.34
CA LYS A 301 1.40 -26.76 -14.72
C LYS A 301 1.74 -26.24 -16.11
N ILE A 302 1.32 -25.00 -16.41
CA ILE A 302 1.55 -24.29 -17.67
C ILE A 302 2.36 -23.03 -17.40
N THR A 303 3.10 -22.59 -18.41
CA THR A 303 4.01 -21.43 -18.33
C THR A 303 3.47 -20.19 -19.03
N PHE A 304 2.31 -20.26 -19.64
CA PHE A 304 1.65 -19.12 -20.28
C PHE A 304 0.13 -19.27 -20.25
N LEU A 305 -0.57 -18.14 -20.40
CA LEU A 305 -2.02 -18.04 -20.56
C LEU A 305 -2.34 -17.16 -21.76
N VAL A 306 -3.37 -17.52 -22.51
CA VAL A 306 -3.95 -16.61 -23.50
C VAL A 306 -4.89 -15.64 -22.76
N VAL A 307 -4.62 -14.36 -22.89
CA VAL A 307 -5.44 -13.32 -22.26
C VAL A 307 -6.57 -12.95 -23.20
N THR A 308 -7.78 -12.84 -22.64
CA THR A 308 -8.99 -12.54 -23.42
C THR A 308 -9.72 -11.30 -22.87
N ARG A 309 -10.46 -10.66 -23.77
CA ARG A 309 -11.48 -9.66 -23.42
C ARG A 309 -12.76 -10.01 -24.16
N ALA A 310 -13.83 -10.26 -23.41
CA ALA A 310 -15.11 -10.71 -23.97
C ALA A 310 -14.95 -11.94 -24.91
N GLY A 311 -14.08 -12.89 -24.54
CA GLY A 311 -13.83 -14.12 -25.28
C GLY A 311 -12.92 -13.97 -26.50
N LEU A 312 -12.42 -12.79 -26.82
CA LEU A 312 -11.45 -12.55 -27.89
C LEU A 312 -10.02 -12.43 -27.33
N PRO A 313 -9.01 -13.03 -27.97
CA PRO A 313 -7.64 -12.93 -27.50
C PRO A 313 -7.11 -11.50 -27.65
N THR A 314 -6.54 -10.96 -26.57
CA THR A 314 -5.98 -9.60 -26.49
C THR A 314 -4.49 -9.61 -26.14
N GLY A 315 -3.95 -10.76 -25.73
CA GLY A 315 -2.55 -10.88 -25.37
C GLY A 315 -2.18 -12.28 -24.90
N VAL A 316 -0.93 -12.43 -24.50
CA VAL A 316 -0.39 -13.62 -23.84
C VAL A 316 0.39 -13.18 -22.62
N LEU A 317 0.19 -13.85 -21.48
CA LEU A 317 0.96 -13.68 -20.26
C LEU A 317 1.87 -14.90 -20.07
N HIS A 318 3.15 -14.66 -19.86
CA HIS A 318 4.12 -15.70 -19.59
C HIS A 318 4.53 -15.71 -18.11
N ILE A 319 4.94 -16.85 -17.57
CA ILE A 319 5.34 -16.99 -16.17
C ILE A 319 6.52 -16.07 -15.79
N HIS A 320 7.40 -15.75 -16.74
CA HIS A 320 8.51 -14.82 -16.51
C HIS A 320 8.03 -13.40 -16.23
N ASP A 321 6.93 -12.97 -16.83
CA ASP A 321 6.35 -11.64 -16.58
C ASP A 321 5.88 -11.53 -15.11
N LEU A 322 5.33 -12.63 -14.57
CA LEU A 322 4.92 -12.72 -13.15
C LEU A 322 6.13 -12.74 -12.20
N LEU A 323 7.23 -13.39 -12.60
CA LEU A 323 8.50 -13.39 -11.83
C LEU A 323 9.16 -12.00 -11.83
N GLU A 324 9.23 -11.32 -12.97
CA GLU A 324 9.76 -9.95 -13.07
C GLU A 324 8.93 -8.96 -12.25
N ALA A 325 7.61 -9.14 -12.26
CA ALA A 325 6.68 -8.35 -11.45
C ALA A 325 6.67 -8.72 -9.96
N LYS A 326 7.46 -9.71 -9.52
CA LYS A 326 7.55 -10.21 -8.13
C LYS A 326 6.20 -10.69 -7.56
N ILE A 327 5.41 -11.34 -8.40
CA ILE A 327 4.12 -11.93 -8.03
C ILE A 327 4.31 -13.38 -7.58
N LEU A 328 5.30 -14.04 -8.18
CA LEU A 328 5.79 -15.38 -7.83
C LEU A 328 7.14 -15.31 -7.10
#